data_993359acd97367b8e131a12792d0402c
#
_entry.id   993359acd97367b8e131a12792d0402c
#
_cell.length_a   1.000
_cell.length_b   1.000
_cell.length_c   1.000
_cell.angle_alpha   90.00
_cell.angle_beta   90.00
_cell.angle_gamma   90.00
#
_symmetry.space_group_name_H-M   'P 1'
#
loop_
_entity.id
_entity.type
_entity.pdbx_description
1 polymer ?
#
loop_
_entity_poly.entity_id
_entity_poly.type
_entity_poly.pdbx_seq_one_letter_code
_entity_poly.pdbx_strand_id
1 'polypeptide(L)'
;MKKIKISIISMILSGFVLMIAIGLYQEQVAKMKDITNLYDANVAVQDEQIQDVHIRVSELSSQLQNNHTELRQRDRELNSKIGSIDAAINSKSKRWVQIKKVRSLVKETITNSRYHQHMNIVALTRYASAVVDYSSEYDVPIPLILAVTRQESAFNPQAVSHAGAQGLMQLMPGTARECAGDIGKRYSNIFHVGTNVQFGTFYLRKMLTRFNEDTELAVKAYNAGPNYVSKVLAKIYRNYPAETIDYSKRVLQYLEEYQASYN
;
A
#
# COMPACT_ATOMS: atom_id res chain seq x y z
N MET A 1 -28.29 -37.40 16.68
CA MET A 1 -27.00 -37.94 16.25
C MET A 1 -26.44 -37.29 14.97
N LYS A 2 -27.21 -37.08 13.87
CA LYS A 2 -26.71 -36.38 12.66
C LYS A 2 -26.32 -34.92 12.89
N LYS A 3 -27.04 -34.14 13.76
CA LYS A 3 -26.73 -32.74 14.11
C LYS A 3 -25.40 -32.55 14.81
N ILE A 4 -25.07 -33.48 15.75
CA ILE A 4 -23.79 -33.45 16.45
C ILE A 4 -22.62 -33.76 15.52
N LYS A 5 -22.83 -34.67 14.52
CA LYS A 5 -21.79 -34.98 13.52
C LYS A 5 -21.46 -33.80 12.60
N ILE A 6 -22.46 -32.97 12.20
CA ILE A 6 -22.24 -31.80 11.33
C ILE A 6 -21.56 -30.67 12.10
N SER A 7 -21.95 -30.43 13.36
CA SER A 7 -21.26 -29.46 14.22
C SER A 7 -19.84 -29.90 14.56
N ILE A 8 -19.63 -31.20 14.78
CA ILE A 8 -18.27 -31.77 15.01
C ILE A 8 -17.43 -31.69 13.73
N ILE A 9 -18.01 -31.94 12.55
CA ILE A 9 -17.30 -31.81 11.27
C ILE A 9 -16.99 -30.34 10.96
N SER A 10 -17.88 -29.41 11.27
CA SER A 10 -17.61 -27.96 11.15
C SER A 10 -16.56 -27.48 12.16
N MET A 11 -16.61 -27.98 13.41
CA MET A 11 -15.56 -27.73 14.40
C MET A 11 -14.24 -28.45 14.06
N ILE A 12 -14.30 -29.65 13.48
CA ILE A 12 -13.12 -30.37 13.00
C ILE A 12 -12.57 -29.71 11.73
N LEU A 13 -13.43 -29.16 10.80
CA LEU A 13 -12.95 -28.41 9.63
C LEU A 13 -12.35 -27.06 10.04
N SER A 14 -12.98 -26.32 10.97
CA SER A 14 -12.40 -25.09 11.50
C SER A 14 -11.20 -25.37 12.43
N GLY A 15 -11.24 -26.46 13.21
CA GLY A 15 -10.10 -26.97 14.00
C GLY A 15 -9.01 -27.59 13.10
N PHE A 16 -9.39 -28.25 11.99
CA PHE A 16 -8.48 -28.82 11.01
C PHE A 16 -7.86 -27.75 10.09
N VAL A 17 -8.64 -26.72 9.69
CA VAL A 17 -8.11 -25.52 9.00
C VAL A 17 -7.23 -24.71 9.95
N LEU A 18 -7.60 -24.63 11.25
CA LEU A 18 -6.76 -24.01 12.29
C LEU A 18 -5.55 -24.89 12.64
N MET A 19 -5.68 -26.21 12.67
CA MET A 19 -4.56 -27.19 12.89
C MET A 19 -3.66 -27.28 11.65
N ILE A 20 -4.19 -27.16 10.44
CA ILE A 20 -3.39 -26.99 9.21
C ILE A 20 -2.70 -25.61 9.22
N ALA A 21 -3.39 -24.54 9.64
CA ALA A 21 -2.77 -23.23 9.79
C ALA A 21 -1.73 -23.22 10.93
N ILE A 22 -2.00 -23.89 12.05
CA ILE A 22 -1.06 -24.03 13.19
C ILE A 22 0.03 -25.09 12.89
N GLY A 23 -0.28 -26.18 12.27
CA GLY A 23 0.68 -27.22 11.87
C GLY A 23 1.56 -26.75 10.71
N LEU A 24 0.99 -26.08 9.69
CA LEU A 24 1.72 -25.36 8.66
C LEU A 24 2.53 -24.21 9.26
N TYR A 25 2.02 -23.48 10.23
CA TYR A 25 2.74 -22.44 10.95
C TYR A 25 3.88 -23.00 11.82
N GLN A 26 3.71 -24.15 12.46
CA GLN A 26 4.76 -24.80 13.28
C GLN A 26 5.76 -25.61 12.46
N GLU A 27 5.33 -26.27 11.41
CA GLU A 27 6.22 -26.96 10.46
C GLU A 27 7.00 -25.96 9.60
N GLN A 28 6.44 -24.82 9.39
CA GLN A 28 7.00 -23.73 8.58
C GLN A 28 7.58 -22.58 9.39
N VAL A 29 7.50 -22.56 10.73
CA VAL A 29 8.30 -21.68 11.59
C VAL A 29 9.81 -21.95 11.39
N ALA A 30 10.19 -23.19 11.11
CA ALA A 30 11.55 -23.52 10.67
C ALA A 30 11.87 -23.08 9.22
N LYS A 31 10.85 -23.00 8.36
CA LYS A 31 10.91 -22.46 6.98
C LYS A 31 10.33 -21.04 6.87
N MET A 32 10.16 -20.38 8.01
CA MET A 32 9.42 -19.11 8.08
C MET A 32 10.11 -17.94 7.34
N LYS A 33 11.41 -18.06 7.03
CA LYS A 33 12.04 -17.13 6.07
C LYS A 33 11.46 -17.27 4.65
N ASP A 34 11.12 -18.48 4.23
CA ASP A 34 10.50 -18.71 2.91
C ASP A 34 8.99 -18.45 2.94
N ILE A 35 8.33 -18.67 4.09
CA ILE A 35 6.90 -18.41 4.25
C ILE A 35 6.58 -16.95 4.50
N THR A 36 7.48 -16.17 5.06
CA THR A 36 7.30 -14.71 5.05
C THR A 36 7.12 -14.25 3.59
N ASN A 37 7.94 -14.76 2.68
CA ASN A 37 7.81 -14.48 1.24
C ASN A 37 6.52 -15.07 0.63
N LEU A 38 6.07 -16.26 1.10
CA LEU A 38 4.86 -16.90 0.60
C LEU A 38 3.58 -16.31 1.23
N TYR A 39 3.63 -15.95 2.51
CA TYR A 39 2.56 -15.20 3.18
C TYR A 39 2.38 -13.83 2.53
N ASP A 40 3.49 -13.22 2.19
CA ASP A 40 3.57 -11.93 1.51
C ASP A 40 3.09 -12.03 0.04
N ALA A 41 3.41 -13.11 -0.66
CA ALA A 41 2.83 -13.44 -1.96
C ALA A 41 1.34 -13.82 -1.87
N ASN A 42 0.92 -14.48 -0.78
CA ASN A 42 -0.48 -14.88 -0.56
C ASN A 42 -1.41 -13.74 -0.16
N VAL A 43 -0.94 -12.64 0.43
CA VAL A 43 -1.80 -11.45 0.66
C VAL A 43 -2.17 -10.76 -0.67
N ALA A 44 -1.32 -10.83 -1.72
CA ALA A 44 -1.70 -10.34 -3.07
C ALA A 44 -2.65 -11.30 -3.81
N VAL A 45 -2.43 -12.60 -3.62
CA VAL A 45 -3.31 -13.64 -4.13
C VAL A 45 -4.58 -13.73 -3.27
N GLN A 46 -4.55 -13.31 -1.99
CA GLN A 46 -5.73 -13.35 -1.11
C GLN A 46 -6.86 -12.41 -1.51
N ASP A 47 -6.59 -11.32 -2.21
CA ASP A 47 -7.70 -10.52 -2.77
C ASP A 47 -8.36 -11.22 -3.96
N GLU A 48 -7.58 -11.99 -4.72
CA GLU A 48 -8.12 -12.88 -5.75
C GLU A 48 -8.73 -14.15 -5.12
N GLN A 49 -8.07 -14.71 -4.10
CA GLN A 49 -8.54 -15.90 -3.38
C GLN A 49 -9.63 -15.62 -2.34
N ILE A 50 -9.78 -14.40 -1.81
CA ILE A 50 -10.94 -13.99 -1.02
C ILE A 50 -12.19 -13.97 -1.91
N GLN A 51 -12.08 -13.61 -3.17
CA GLN A 51 -13.15 -13.78 -4.15
C GLN A 51 -13.44 -15.27 -4.40
N ASP A 52 -12.37 -16.07 -4.51
CA ASP A 52 -12.50 -17.52 -4.73
C ASP A 52 -12.99 -18.27 -3.49
N VAL A 53 -12.57 -17.84 -2.28
CA VAL A 53 -13.10 -18.33 -1.00
C VAL A 53 -14.53 -17.84 -0.79
N HIS A 54 -14.88 -16.61 -1.20
CA HIS A 54 -16.28 -16.13 -1.20
C HIS A 54 -17.16 -16.96 -2.13
N ILE A 55 -16.65 -17.31 -3.31
CA ILE A 55 -17.36 -18.18 -4.26
C ILE A 55 -17.50 -19.60 -3.70
N ARG A 56 -16.44 -20.19 -3.15
CA ARG A 56 -16.48 -21.52 -2.54
C ARG A 56 -17.32 -21.59 -1.27
N VAL A 57 -17.30 -20.56 -0.43
CA VAL A 57 -18.19 -20.47 0.74
C VAL A 57 -19.63 -20.34 0.31
N SER A 58 -19.91 -19.62 -0.80
CA SER A 58 -21.29 -19.57 -1.37
C SER A 58 -21.71 -20.91 -1.98
N GLU A 59 -20.80 -21.65 -2.63
CA GLU A 59 -21.09 -22.98 -3.16
C GLU A 59 -21.28 -24.04 -2.06
N LEU A 60 -20.46 -24.02 -1.00
CA LEU A 60 -20.65 -24.88 0.16
C LEU A 60 -21.92 -24.56 0.94
N SER A 61 -22.26 -23.28 1.09
CA SER A 61 -23.52 -22.88 1.73
C SER A 61 -24.73 -23.29 0.90
N SER A 62 -24.65 -23.23 -0.45
CA SER A 62 -25.72 -23.72 -1.33
C SER A 62 -25.88 -25.26 -1.29
N GLN A 63 -24.79 -26.02 -1.12
CA GLN A 63 -24.84 -27.46 -0.93
C GLN A 63 -25.39 -27.84 0.46
N LEU A 64 -25.11 -27.03 1.47
CA LEU A 64 -25.66 -27.21 2.82
C LEU A 64 -27.14 -26.79 2.94
N GLN A 65 -27.56 -25.78 2.13
CA GLN A 65 -28.96 -25.34 2.06
C GLN A 65 -29.95 -26.40 1.59
N ASN A 66 -29.48 -27.33 0.78
CA ASN A 66 -30.34 -28.40 0.26
C ASN A 66 -30.72 -29.45 1.30
N ASN A 67 -30.20 -29.35 2.54
CA ASN A 67 -30.38 -30.43 3.51
C ASN A 67 -31.08 -30.07 4.84
N HIS A 68 -31.35 -28.78 5.21
CA HIS A 68 -32.09 -28.50 6.46
C HIS A 68 -32.70 -27.10 6.59
N THR A 69 -34.00 -27.09 7.00
CA THR A 69 -34.76 -25.89 7.32
C THR A 69 -34.23 -25.04 8.49
N GLU A 70 -33.36 -25.63 9.35
CA GLU A 70 -32.71 -24.92 10.45
C GLU A 70 -31.55 -23.99 9.99
N LEU A 71 -30.94 -24.30 8.86
CA LEU A 71 -29.92 -23.44 8.27
C LEU A 71 -30.49 -22.14 7.69
N ARG A 72 -31.78 -22.16 7.25
CA ARG A 72 -32.44 -20.93 6.78
C ARG A 72 -32.60 -19.85 7.86
N GLN A 73 -32.60 -20.24 9.10
CA GLN A 73 -32.67 -19.27 10.21
C GLN A 73 -31.28 -18.68 10.52
N ARG A 74 -30.24 -19.50 10.45
CA ARG A 74 -28.85 -19.04 10.51
C ARG A 74 -28.45 -18.21 9.29
N ASP A 75 -28.96 -18.55 8.11
CA ASP A 75 -28.75 -17.75 6.90
C ASP A 75 -29.39 -16.38 6.98
N ARG A 76 -30.56 -16.24 7.63
CA ARG A 76 -31.15 -14.91 7.86
C ARG A 76 -30.32 -14.07 8.83
N GLU A 77 -29.77 -14.67 9.88
CA GLU A 77 -28.83 -13.99 10.79
C GLU A 77 -27.49 -13.68 10.09
N LEU A 78 -26.98 -14.60 9.27
CA LEU A 78 -25.78 -14.40 8.50
C LEU A 78 -25.96 -13.32 7.43
N ASN A 79 -27.09 -13.33 6.71
CA ASN A 79 -27.42 -12.31 5.73
C ASN A 79 -27.68 -10.94 6.37
N SER A 80 -28.24 -10.90 7.58
CA SER A 80 -28.33 -9.68 8.39
C SER A 80 -26.94 -9.17 8.81
N LYS A 81 -26.03 -10.08 9.21
CA LYS A 81 -24.63 -9.75 9.54
C LYS A 81 -23.82 -9.40 8.29
N ILE A 82 -24.03 -10.11 7.18
CA ILE A 82 -23.43 -9.80 5.88
C ILE A 82 -23.95 -8.44 5.39
N GLY A 83 -25.24 -8.16 5.50
CA GLY A 83 -25.78 -6.85 5.18
C GLY A 83 -25.22 -5.71 6.06
N SER A 84 -24.97 -5.97 7.33
CA SER A 84 -24.28 -5.02 8.22
C SER A 84 -22.78 -4.90 7.90
N ILE A 85 -22.15 -6.00 7.49
CA ILE A 85 -20.75 -6.02 7.00
C ILE A 85 -20.66 -5.34 5.63
N ASP A 86 -21.59 -5.59 4.72
CA ASP A 86 -21.66 -4.92 3.42
C ASP A 86 -21.97 -3.42 3.55
N ALA A 87 -22.82 -3.02 4.49
CA ALA A 87 -23.01 -1.61 4.82
C ALA A 87 -21.75 -0.98 5.43
N ALA A 88 -20.99 -1.72 6.26
CA ALA A 88 -19.71 -1.31 6.81
C ALA A 88 -18.59 -1.33 5.74
N ILE A 89 -18.61 -2.29 4.80
CA ILE A 89 -17.72 -2.37 3.64
C ILE A 89 -18.06 -1.25 2.65
N ASN A 90 -19.31 -0.96 2.38
CA ASN A 90 -19.74 0.11 1.48
C ASN A 90 -19.36 1.50 2.00
N SER A 91 -19.35 1.73 3.31
CA SER A 91 -18.83 2.95 3.92
C SER A 91 -17.29 3.07 3.82
N LYS A 92 -16.56 1.94 3.73
CA LYS A 92 -15.11 1.86 3.52
C LYS A 92 -14.71 1.54 2.07
N SER A 93 -15.67 1.36 1.16
CA SER A 93 -15.44 0.75 -0.17
C SER A 93 -14.57 1.61 -1.08
N LYS A 94 -14.75 2.93 -1.10
CA LYS A 94 -13.92 3.84 -1.92
C LYS A 94 -12.44 3.72 -1.57
N ARG A 95 -12.11 3.73 -0.27
CA ARG A 95 -10.72 3.60 0.20
C ARG A 95 -10.11 2.25 -0.19
N TRP A 96 -10.85 1.16 -0.02
CA TRP A 96 -10.36 -0.18 -0.34
C TRP A 96 -10.15 -0.39 -1.85
N VAL A 97 -11.05 0.16 -2.68
CA VAL A 97 -10.90 0.16 -4.14
C VAL A 97 -9.64 0.91 -4.54
N GLN A 98 -9.39 2.08 -3.95
CA GLN A 98 -8.16 2.83 -4.20
C GLN A 98 -6.91 2.06 -3.77
N ILE A 99 -6.93 1.41 -2.59
CA ILE A 99 -5.82 0.58 -2.12
C ILE A 99 -5.53 -0.56 -3.11
N LYS A 100 -6.57 -1.27 -3.58
CA LYS A 100 -6.41 -2.33 -4.59
C LYS A 100 -5.81 -1.78 -5.89
N LYS A 101 -6.29 -0.64 -6.34
CA LYS A 101 -5.80 0.01 -7.56
C LYS A 101 -4.32 0.41 -7.43
N VAL A 102 -3.95 1.10 -6.37
CA VAL A 102 -2.55 1.45 -6.08
C VAL A 102 -1.67 0.20 -6.01
N ARG A 103 -2.15 -0.84 -5.32
CA ARG A 103 -1.43 -2.11 -5.18
C ARG A 103 -1.20 -2.80 -6.52
N SER A 104 -2.21 -2.80 -7.42
CA SER A 104 -2.10 -3.38 -8.76
C SER A 104 -1.08 -2.62 -9.60
N LEU A 105 -1.15 -1.29 -9.63
CA LEU A 105 -0.23 -0.44 -10.39
C LEU A 105 1.23 -0.62 -9.94
N VAL A 106 1.46 -0.61 -8.62
CA VAL A 106 2.81 -0.81 -8.08
C VAL A 106 3.31 -2.22 -8.34
N LYS A 107 2.45 -3.25 -8.17
CA LYS A 107 2.80 -4.65 -8.48
C LYS A 107 3.22 -4.80 -9.94
N GLU A 108 2.47 -4.24 -10.88
CA GLU A 108 2.79 -4.27 -12.30
C GLU A 108 4.14 -3.58 -12.58
N THR A 109 4.36 -2.40 -12.03
CA THR A 109 5.63 -1.67 -12.16
C THR A 109 6.82 -2.47 -11.62
N ILE A 110 6.68 -3.10 -10.44
CA ILE A 110 7.74 -3.88 -9.81
C ILE A 110 8.00 -5.17 -10.59
N THR A 111 6.94 -5.89 -11.02
CA THR A 111 7.06 -7.17 -11.75
C THR A 111 7.78 -6.99 -13.08
N ASN A 112 7.54 -5.88 -13.76
CA ASN A 112 8.17 -5.54 -15.04
C ASN A 112 9.57 -4.92 -14.90
N SER A 113 10.06 -4.78 -13.67
CA SER A 113 11.37 -4.20 -13.37
C SER A 113 12.35 -5.23 -12.82
N ARG A 114 13.67 -4.94 -12.94
CA ARG A 114 14.72 -5.74 -12.29
C ARG A 114 14.66 -5.70 -10.74
N TYR A 115 13.74 -4.92 -10.17
CA TYR A 115 13.61 -4.66 -8.74
C TYR A 115 12.45 -5.43 -8.08
N HIS A 116 11.91 -6.46 -8.71
CA HIS A 116 10.76 -7.26 -8.26
C HIS A 116 10.91 -7.90 -6.86
N GLN A 117 12.12 -7.94 -6.30
CA GLN A 117 12.40 -8.54 -4.98
C GLN A 117 12.36 -7.54 -3.81
N HIS A 118 12.23 -6.23 -4.07
CA HIS A 118 12.41 -5.23 -3.03
C HIS A 118 11.20 -5.00 -2.14
N MET A 119 10.00 -5.31 -2.60
CA MET A 119 8.78 -5.09 -1.83
C MET A 119 7.94 -6.36 -1.77
N ASN A 120 7.90 -6.97 -0.59
CA ASN A 120 6.98 -8.07 -0.34
C ASN A 120 5.53 -7.58 -0.26
N ILE A 121 4.56 -8.50 -0.33
CA ILE A 121 3.14 -8.17 -0.42
C ILE A 121 2.60 -7.44 0.81
N VAL A 122 3.14 -7.70 2.00
CA VAL A 122 2.74 -7.00 3.24
C VAL A 122 3.21 -5.55 3.17
N ALA A 123 4.46 -5.31 2.76
CA ALA A 123 4.99 -3.97 2.56
C ALA A 123 4.22 -3.24 1.45
N LEU A 124 3.89 -3.92 0.35
CA LEU A 124 3.08 -3.38 -0.74
C LEU A 124 1.68 -2.95 -0.28
N THR A 125 1.02 -3.79 0.52
CA THR A 125 -0.30 -3.47 1.05
C THR A 125 -0.24 -2.29 2.03
N ARG A 126 0.77 -2.26 2.90
CA ARG A 126 1.02 -1.12 3.81
C ARG A 126 1.33 0.16 3.03
N TYR A 127 2.12 0.07 1.97
CA TYR A 127 2.43 1.19 1.10
C TYR A 127 1.18 1.73 0.43
N ALA A 128 0.39 0.87 -0.22
CA ALA A 128 -0.84 1.28 -0.89
C ALA A 128 -1.84 1.93 0.09
N SER A 129 -1.98 1.38 1.30
CA SER A 129 -2.80 1.98 2.34
C SER A 129 -2.29 3.37 2.73
N ALA A 130 -0.99 3.50 2.99
CA ALA A 130 -0.36 4.76 3.37
C ALA A 130 -0.50 5.82 2.27
N VAL A 131 -0.30 5.44 1.00
CA VAL A 131 -0.47 6.35 -0.14
C VAL A 131 -1.90 6.89 -0.20
N VAL A 132 -2.91 6.02 -0.08
CA VAL A 132 -4.33 6.43 -0.10
C VAL A 132 -4.64 7.36 1.07
N ASP A 133 -4.19 7.01 2.28
CA ASP A 133 -4.46 7.79 3.50
C ASP A 133 -3.80 9.17 3.43
N TYR A 134 -2.52 9.23 3.12
CA TYR A 134 -1.76 10.48 3.13
C TYR A 134 -1.97 11.33 1.87
N SER A 135 -2.39 10.73 0.74
CA SER A 135 -2.92 11.48 -0.39
C SER A 135 -4.13 12.32 0.01
N SER A 136 -5.07 11.71 0.74
CA SER A 136 -6.27 12.40 1.22
C SER A 136 -5.95 13.37 2.37
N GLU A 137 -5.05 13.01 3.30
CA GLU A 137 -4.69 13.84 4.46
C GLU A 137 -3.98 15.13 4.05
N TYR A 138 -3.07 15.03 3.06
CA TYR A 138 -2.23 16.15 2.64
C TYR A 138 -2.62 16.74 1.28
N ASP A 139 -3.71 16.29 0.68
CA ASP A 139 -4.18 16.76 -0.64
C ASP A 139 -3.08 16.68 -1.71
N VAL A 140 -2.45 15.51 -1.83
CA VAL A 140 -1.45 15.21 -2.86
C VAL A 140 -1.97 14.10 -3.76
N PRO A 141 -2.02 14.31 -5.11
CA PRO A 141 -2.53 13.28 -6.01
C PRO A 141 -1.78 11.95 -5.89
N ILE A 142 -2.53 10.83 -5.77
CA ILE A 142 -1.94 9.49 -5.72
C ILE A 142 -0.95 9.23 -6.85
N PRO A 143 -1.25 9.54 -8.13
CA PRO A 143 -0.30 9.37 -9.22
C PRO A 143 1.05 10.09 -8.99
N LEU A 144 1.03 11.28 -8.39
CA LEU A 144 2.26 12.02 -8.10
C LEU A 144 3.07 11.35 -6.98
N ILE A 145 2.44 10.85 -5.93
CA ILE A 145 3.13 10.10 -4.86
C ILE A 145 3.79 8.85 -5.45
N LEU A 146 3.09 8.12 -6.34
CA LEU A 146 3.61 6.93 -7.01
C LEU A 146 4.81 7.27 -7.90
N ALA A 147 4.72 8.35 -8.68
CA ALA A 147 5.77 8.80 -9.58
C ALA A 147 7.06 9.16 -8.83
N VAL A 148 6.93 9.94 -7.74
CA VAL A 148 8.05 10.29 -6.87
C VAL A 148 8.64 9.04 -6.22
N THR A 149 7.83 8.16 -5.63
CA THR A 149 8.32 6.94 -4.99
C THR A 149 9.05 6.02 -5.98
N ARG A 150 8.54 5.90 -7.21
CA ARG A 150 9.18 5.12 -8.27
C ARG A 150 10.55 5.68 -8.62
N GLN A 151 10.66 7.00 -8.76
CA GLN A 151 11.93 7.67 -9.07
C GLN A 151 12.94 7.57 -7.93
N GLU A 152 12.48 7.72 -6.69
CA GLU A 152 13.36 7.76 -5.51
C GLU A 152 13.97 6.40 -5.16
N SER A 153 13.17 5.36 -5.18
CA SER A 153 13.61 4.05 -4.66
C SER A 153 13.25 2.86 -5.53
N ALA A 154 12.55 3.05 -6.65
CA ALA A 154 11.89 1.97 -7.38
C ALA A 154 11.06 1.08 -6.42
N PHE A 155 10.37 1.71 -5.45
CA PHE A 155 9.57 1.06 -4.41
C PHE A 155 10.37 0.18 -3.43
N ASN A 156 11.67 0.42 -3.26
CA ASN A 156 12.48 -0.27 -2.27
C ASN A 156 12.36 0.41 -0.88
N PRO A 157 11.71 -0.20 0.13
CA PRO A 157 11.57 0.40 1.45
C PRO A 157 12.87 0.48 2.24
N GLN A 158 13.90 -0.25 1.83
CA GLN A 158 15.21 -0.28 2.48
C GLN A 158 16.27 0.50 1.69
N ALA A 159 15.87 1.29 0.69
CA ALA A 159 16.79 2.06 -0.12
C ALA A 159 17.55 3.09 0.73
N VAL A 160 18.85 3.19 0.49
CA VAL A 160 19.73 4.23 1.07
C VAL A 160 20.57 4.79 -0.07
N SER A 161 20.53 6.11 -0.26
CA SER A 161 21.39 6.77 -1.25
C SER A 161 22.80 7.02 -0.71
N HIS A 162 23.75 7.31 -1.59
CA HIS A 162 25.10 7.72 -1.19
C HIS A 162 25.11 8.97 -0.29
N ALA A 163 24.14 9.87 -0.46
CA ALA A 163 23.99 11.06 0.37
C ALA A 163 23.29 10.78 1.71
N GLY A 164 22.79 9.56 1.95
CA GLY A 164 22.11 9.16 3.18
C GLY A 164 20.60 9.39 3.19
N ALA A 165 19.98 9.63 2.04
CA ALA A 165 18.52 9.62 1.91
C ALA A 165 17.97 8.21 2.10
N GLN A 166 16.80 8.05 2.75
CA GLN A 166 16.33 6.77 3.28
C GLN A 166 14.88 6.44 2.88
N GLY A 167 14.67 5.17 2.57
CA GLY A 167 13.37 4.54 2.39
C GLY A 167 12.70 4.84 1.05
N LEU A 168 11.39 4.56 0.98
CA LEU A 168 10.58 4.61 -0.23
C LEU A 168 10.62 5.95 -0.97
N MET A 169 10.52 7.05 -0.23
CA MET A 169 10.51 8.41 -0.77
C MET A 169 11.83 9.17 -0.52
N GLN A 170 12.90 8.43 -0.19
CA GLN A 170 14.28 8.93 -0.06
C GLN A 170 14.38 10.23 0.74
N LEU A 171 13.92 10.21 1.97
CA LEU A 171 14.00 11.37 2.84
C LEU A 171 15.38 11.46 3.51
N MET A 172 15.97 12.64 3.48
CA MET A 172 17.12 12.93 4.33
C MET A 172 16.69 12.92 5.79
N PRO A 173 17.52 12.37 6.72
CA PRO A 173 17.16 12.33 8.15
C PRO A 173 16.81 13.69 8.75
N GLY A 174 17.42 14.77 8.25
CA GLY A 174 17.11 16.15 8.65
C GLY A 174 15.68 16.53 8.24
N THR A 175 15.34 16.32 6.96
CA THR A 175 14.01 16.59 6.40
C THR A 175 12.93 15.77 7.11
N ALA A 176 13.22 14.50 7.38
CA ALA A 176 12.27 13.62 8.09
C ALA A 176 12.00 14.10 9.52
N ARG A 177 13.02 14.59 10.24
CA ARG A 177 12.85 15.21 11.58
C ARG A 177 12.04 16.49 11.53
N GLU A 178 12.30 17.36 10.55
CA GLU A 178 11.52 18.58 10.32
C GLU A 178 10.04 18.24 10.08
N CYS A 179 9.76 17.33 9.13
CA CYS A 179 8.40 16.89 8.86
C CYS A 179 7.70 16.30 10.09
N ALA A 180 8.40 15.48 10.87
CA ALA A 180 7.85 14.93 12.11
C ALA A 180 7.47 16.04 13.11
N GLY A 181 8.32 17.06 13.27
CA GLY A 181 8.04 18.23 14.11
C GLY A 181 6.85 19.04 13.62
N ASP A 182 6.80 19.32 12.31
CA ASP A 182 5.72 20.11 11.69
C ASP A 182 4.34 19.48 11.86
N ILE A 183 4.25 18.13 11.84
CA ILE A 183 2.97 17.43 12.03
C ILE A 183 2.74 16.95 13.46
N GLY A 184 3.54 17.41 14.43
CA GLY A 184 3.40 17.07 15.84
C GLY A 184 3.67 15.61 16.18
N LYS A 185 4.49 14.92 15.37
CA LYS A 185 4.85 13.50 15.58
C LYS A 185 6.30 13.36 16.04
N ARG A 186 6.56 12.31 16.81
CA ARG A 186 7.93 11.95 17.16
C ARG A 186 8.62 11.35 15.96
N TYR A 187 9.83 11.80 15.63
CA TYR A 187 10.71 11.13 14.67
C TYR A 187 10.97 9.69 15.12
N SER A 188 10.75 8.75 14.24
CA SER A 188 10.90 7.32 14.48
C SER A 188 11.63 6.65 13.32
N ASN A 189 11.56 5.33 13.22
CA ASN A 189 12.18 4.57 12.14
C ASN A 189 11.65 5.01 10.77
N ILE A 190 12.50 5.69 9.99
CA ILE A 190 12.17 6.20 8.65
C ILE A 190 12.05 5.07 7.61
N PHE A 191 12.57 3.88 7.87
CA PHE A 191 12.37 2.71 7.00
C PHE A 191 11.01 2.05 7.19
N HIS A 192 10.25 2.46 8.23
CA HIS A 192 8.86 2.01 8.35
C HIS A 192 8.02 2.61 7.22
N VAL A 193 7.39 1.75 6.43
CA VAL A 193 6.66 2.10 5.21
C VAL A 193 5.69 3.26 5.42
N GLY A 194 4.80 3.16 6.42
CA GLY A 194 3.81 4.20 6.71
C GLY A 194 4.44 5.54 7.09
N THR A 195 5.50 5.52 7.91
CA THR A 195 6.21 6.74 8.35
C THR A 195 6.91 7.42 7.19
N ASN A 196 7.59 6.65 6.33
CA ASN A 196 8.29 7.20 5.17
C ASN A 196 7.33 7.84 4.17
N VAL A 197 6.23 7.16 3.84
CA VAL A 197 5.19 7.68 2.94
C VAL A 197 4.51 8.91 3.56
N GLN A 198 4.22 8.90 4.86
CA GLN A 198 3.64 10.06 5.54
C GLN A 198 4.52 11.31 5.39
N PHE A 199 5.77 11.20 5.82
CA PHE A 199 6.68 12.34 5.81
C PHE A 199 7.03 12.78 4.38
N GLY A 200 7.20 11.82 3.44
CA GLY A 200 7.47 12.12 2.05
C GLY A 200 6.30 12.83 1.36
N THR A 201 5.08 12.36 1.58
CA THR A 201 3.88 13.01 1.04
C THR A 201 3.67 14.39 1.66
N PHE A 202 3.87 14.54 2.97
CA PHE A 202 3.82 15.83 3.63
C PHE A 202 4.88 16.81 3.08
N TYR A 203 6.12 16.34 2.90
CA TYR A 203 7.17 17.16 2.30
C TYR A 203 6.83 17.58 0.87
N LEU A 204 6.27 16.65 0.08
CA LEU A 204 5.80 16.97 -1.27
C LEU A 204 4.67 18.01 -1.27
N ARG A 205 3.73 17.94 -0.31
CA ARG A 205 2.72 18.98 -0.10
C ARG A 205 3.33 20.33 0.21
N LYS A 206 4.35 20.38 1.09
CA LYS A 206 5.10 21.62 1.36
C LYS A 206 5.69 22.22 0.09
N MET A 207 6.22 21.39 -0.80
CA MET A 207 6.78 21.83 -2.09
C MET A 207 5.70 22.38 -3.02
N LEU A 208 4.59 21.65 -3.18
CA LEU A 208 3.45 22.11 -3.98
C LEU A 208 2.93 23.46 -3.48
N THR A 209 2.67 23.60 -2.19
CA THR A 209 2.21 24.86 -1.59
C THR A 209 3.21 26.00 -1.80
N ARG A 210 4.51 25.72 -1.62
CA ARG A 210 5.56 26.75 -1.77
C ARG A 210 5.69 27.27 -3.19
N PHE A 211 5.38 26.45 -4.17
CA PHE A 211 5.52 26.77 -5.59
C PHE A 211 4.16 26.90 -6.30
N ASN A 212 3.11 27.32 -5.57
CA ASN A 212 1.79 27.66 -6.10
C ASN A 212 1.15 26.53 -6.92
N GLU A 213 1.27 25.28 -6.45
CA GLU A 213 0.75 24.06 -7.10
C GLU A 213 1.43 23.73 -8.45
N ASP A 214 2.52 24.42 -8.78
CA ASP A 214 3.35 24.05 -9.94
C ASP A 214 4.06 22.71 -9.65
N THR A 215 3.56 21.65 -10.26
CA THR A 215 4.05 20.29 -10.06
C THR A 215 5.51 20.13 -10.48
N GLU A 216 5.93 20.75 -11.57
CA GLU A 216 7.31 20.64 -12.05
C GLU A 216 8.28 21.32 -11.09
N LEU A 217 7.96 22.52 -10.62
CA LEU A 217 8.76 23.24 -9.62
C LEU A 217 8.77 22.50 -8.29
N ALA A 218 7.63 21.95 -7.85
CA ALA A 218 7.56 21.18 -6.61
C ALA A 218 8.42 19.91 -6.68
N VAL A 219 8.42 19.20 -7.79
CA VAL A 219 9.25 18.02 -8.02
C VAL A 219 10.74 18.38 -8.06
N LYS A 220 11.11 19.47 -8.73
CA LYS A 220 12.50 19.99 -8.69
C LYS A 220 12.92 20.36 -7.27
N ALA A 221 12.01 20.98 -6.50
CA ALA A 221 12.28 21.37 -5.12
C ALA A 221 12.36 20.16 -4.17
N TYR A 222 11.61 19.11 -4.45
CA TYR A 222 11.73 17.85 -3.71
C TYR A 222 13.16 17.28 -3.82
N ASN A 223 13.73 17.27 -5.03
CA ASN A 223 15.07 16.75 -5.29
C ASN A 223 16.19 17.73 -4.86
N ALA A 224 16.17 18.96 -5.37
CA ALA A 224 17.27 19.94 -5.17
C ALA A 224 17.15 20.77 -3.90
N GLY A 225 16.02 20.66 -3.21
CA GLY A 225 15.68 21.51 -2.08
C GLY A 225 15.01 22.82 -2.49
N PRO A 226 14.00 23.28 -1.70
CA PRO A 226 13.18 24.44 -2.06
C PRO A 226 13.94 25.76 -2.14
N ASN A 227 14.97 25.93 -1.32
CA ASN A 227 15.79 27.15 -1.33
C ASN A 227 16.61 27.26 -2.62
N TYR A 228 17.08 26.12 -3.16
CA TYR A 228 17.80 26.13 -4.43
C TYR A 228 16.89 26.58 -5.57
N VAL A 229 15.71 25.98 -5.68
CA VAL A 229 14.71 26.32 -6.70
C VAL A 229 14.31 27.80 -6.59
N SER A 230 14.06 28.31 -5.38
CA SER A 230 13.77 29.73 -5.17
C SER A 230 14.90 30.66 -5.66
N LYS A 231 16.16 30.29 -5.47
CA LYS A 231 17.31 31.05 -5.96
C LYS A 231 17.45 31.03 -7.50
N VAL A 232 17.07 29.92 -8.15
CA VAL A 232 17.03 29.85 -9.63
C VAL A 232 15.91 30.76 -10.15
N LEU A 233 14.72 30.71 -9.55
CA LEU A 233 13.60 31.58 -9.94
C LEU A 233 13.92 33.08 -9.73
N ALA A 234 14.63 33.40 -8.66
CA ALA A 234 15.11 34.76 -8.39
C ALA A 234 16.31 35.19 -9.25
N LYS A 235 16.73 34.33 -10.21
CA LYS A 235 17.92 34.53 -11.08
C LYS A 235 19.24 34.68 -10.33
N ILE A 236 19.31 34.25 -9.07
CA ILE A 236 20.54 34.21 -8.27
C ILE A 236 21.44 33.05 -8.77
N TYR A 237 20.83 31.90 -9.09
CA TYR A 237 21.48 30.80 -9.76
C TYR A 237 21.07 30.76 -11.24
N ARG A 238 22.01 30.41 -12.13
CA ARG A 238 21.74 30.40 -13.56
C ARG A 238 20.84 29.29 -14.01
N ASN A 239 21.08 28.05 -13.51
CA ASN A 239 20.45 26.85 -14.00
C ASN A 239 20.17 25.87 -12.85
N TYR A 240 19.27 24.95 -13.10
CA TYR A 240 19.14 23.72 -12.28
C TYR A 240 20.31 22.77 -12.57
N PRO A 241 20.74 21.96 -11.58
CA PRO A 241 21.64 20.84 -11.84
C PRO A 241 21.05 19.91 -12.91
N ALA A 242 21.89 19.33 -13.75
CA ALA A 242 21.44 18.38 -14.79
C ALA A 242 20.66 17.20 -14.15
N GLU A 243 21.13 16.70 -13.01
CA GLU A 243 20.46 15.67 -12.23
C GLU A 243 19.01 16.07 -11.87
N THR A 244 18.79 17.28 -11.42
CA THR A 244 17.44 17.79 -11.06
C THR A 244 16.52 17.92 -12.28
N ILE A 245 17.08 18.32 -13.42
CA ILE A 245 16.35 18.36 -14.68
C ILE A 245 15.94 16.96 -15.12
N ASP A 246 16.84 16.00 -15.09
CA ASP A 246 16.56 14.61 -15.49
C ASP A 246 15.64 13.93 -14.47
N TYR A 247 15.78 14.24 -13.18
CA TYR A 247 14.87 13.79 -12.15
C TYR A 247 13.45 14.26 -12.42
N SER A 248 13.26 15.57 -12.63
CA SER A 248 11.91 16.12 -12.85
C SER A 248 11.26 15.56 -14.13
N LYS A 249 12.02 15.41 -15.22
CA LYS A 249 11.52 14.79 -16.46
C LYS A 249 11.02 13.37 -16.22
N ARG A 250 11.79 12.53 -15.49
CA ARG A 250 11.37 11.15 -15.19
C ARG A 250 10.15 11.10 -14.29
N VAL A 251 10.08 11.94 -13.26
CA VAL A 251 8.90 11.99 -12.38
C VAL A 251 7.66 12.42 -13.16
N LEU A 252 7.74 13.43 -14.03
CA LEU A 252 6.62 13.87 -14.83
C LEU A 252 6.17 12.80 -15.84
N GLN A 253 7.10 12.09 -16.46
CA GLN A 253 6.78 10.93 -17.31
C GLN A 253 6.04 9.84 -16.52
N TYR A 254 6.54 9.47 -15.35
CA TYR A 254 5.86 8.47 -14.49
C TYR A 254 4.49 8.97 -14.01
N LEU A 255 4.36 10.26 -13.76
CA LEU A 255 3.09 10.88 -13.40
C LEU A 255 2.05 10.69 -14.51
N GLU A 256 2.42 10.98 -15.77
CA GLU A 256 1.55 10.77 -16.94
C GLU A 256 1.14 9.28 -17.06
N GLU A 257 2.11 8.34 -16.94
CA GLU A 257 1.84 6.90 -16.98
C GLU A 257 0.82 6.49 -15.88
N TYR A 258 1.03 6.96 -14.63
CA TYR A 258 0.11 6.65 -13.54
C TYR A 258 -1.23 7.37 -13.64
N GLN A 259 -1.29 8.59 -14.15
CA GLN A 259 -2.55 9.29 -14.38
C GLN A 259 -3.41 8.56 -15.41
N ALA A 260 -2.81 8.11 -16.52
CA ALA A 260 -3.50 7.34 -17.57
C ALA A 260 -4.06 6.01 -17.03
N SER A 261 -3.35 5.36 -16.11
CA SER A 261 -3.76 4.06 -15.56
C SER A 261 -4.63 4.19 -14.30
N TYR A 262 -4.58 5.34 -13.62
CA TYR A 262 -5.34 5.59 -12.38
C TYR A 262 -6.75 6.15 -12.65
N ASN A 263 -7.02 6.80 -13.75
CA ASN A 263 -8.35 7.26 -14.15
C ASN A 263 -9.13 6.14 -14.82
#